data_5426a7bba54248c35c3502ec09420539
#
_entry.id   5426a7bba54248c35c3502ec09420539
#
_cell.length_a   1.000
_cell.length_b   1.000
_cell.length_c   1.000
_cell.angle_alpha   90.00
_cell.angle_beta   90.00
_cell.angle_gamma   90.00
#
_symmetry.space_group_name_H-M   'P 1'
#
loop_
_entity.id
_entity.type
_entity.pdbx_description
1 polymer ?
#
loop_
_entity_poly.entity_id
_entity_poly.type
_entity_poly.pdbx_seq_one_letter_code
_entity_poly.pdbx_strand_id
1 'polypeptide(L)'
;MQSPCNRRLGGAAVAVAIVALSALQAGAAPPPVPEVTAKDRAAIIGSIVGDLNDTYVFADVAEKMANLLRKELAAGTYDGVTTLPAFCELLTVELQGVSHDRHLIVRWEPPPPDVGGKPPSAAEERARELAELRRGNYCFERIEHLPGNVGYLKLDCLADAGVGGATAVAAMNFLAGSDALIFDLRDNGGGEPSMIQLINSYLFEAPTHLNSFYIRKGDQTEQFWTQAHVEGSRLTDVPVFVLTSGYTFSGGEEFAYNLKSTKRGTIVGETTGGGAHPVRRFPVAGYPVTVNVPFGLAINPITGTNWEGTGVAPDVPTTATAALDTAYVKALETVEAKTKDEVVKREVAWMREGATARLQPFAVAESSLRGYAGTYGLRTVTSEGGALNYQRRGRGKFALVPMARDLFVIPELDYFRVAFERDAGGQVVRLVGLYANGRSEPSDRTAR
;
A
#
# COMPACT_ATOMS: atom_id res chain seq x y z
N MET A 1 -15.98 21.28 -23.93
CA MET A 1 -16.82 20.29 -24.62
C MET A 1 -16.65 18.97 -23.90
N GLN A 2 -17.65 18.67 -23.12
CA GLN A 2 -18.45 17.46 -23.07
C GLN A 2 -17.67 16.20 -22.67
N SER A 3 -18.07 15.39 -21.77
CA SER A 3 -19.24 15.26 -20.89
C SER A 3 -19.07 13.97 -20.07
N PRO A 4 -19.84 13.72 -19.04
CA PRO A 4 -19.51 12.79 -17.97
C PRO A 4 -20.07 11.39 -18.23
N CYS A 5 -19.59 10.39 -17.55
CA CYS A 5 -20.26 9.10 -17.45
C CYS A 5 -20.39 8.64 -16.00
N ASN A 6 -21.60 8.81 -15.49
CA ASN A 6 -22.17 8.12 -14.34
C ASN A 6 -22.17 6.61 -14.59
N ARG A 7 -21.72 5.79 -13.66
CA ARG A 7 -22.25 4.44 -13.51
C ARG A 7 -22.34 4.00 -12.05
N ARG A 8 -23.50 3.43 -11.79
CA ARG A 8 -24.05 2.96 -10.52
C ARG A 8 -23.32 1.72 -10.01
N LEU A 9 -23.33 1.61 -8.69
CA LEU A 9 -22.95 0.46 -7.87
C LEU A 9 -23.75 -0.81 -8.26
N GLY A 10 -23.02 -1.89 -8.40
CA GLY A 10 -23.54 -3.25 -8.39
C GLY A 10 -22.43 -4.13 -7.86
N GLY A 11 -22.67 -4.76 -6.70
CA GLY A 11 -21.69 -5.63 -6.07
C GLY A 11 -21.46 -6.91 -6.86
N ALA A 12 -20.23 -7.35 -6.91
CA ALA A 12 -19.84 -8.74 -7.17
C ALA A 12 -18.34 -8.93 -6.94
N ALA A 13 -17.99 -10.01 -6.27
CA ALA A 13 -16.75 -10.79 -6.33
C ALA A 13 -15.43 -10.02 -6.45
N VAL A 14 -14.64 -10.09 -5.38
CA VAL A 14 -13.23 -9.67 -5.35
C VAL A 14 -12.44 -10.65 -6.25
N ALA A 15 -12.23 -10.26 -7.49
CA ALA A 15 -11.19 -10.83 -8.33
C ALA A 15 -9.90 -10.05 -8.09
N VAL A 16 -8.88 -10.72 -7.58
CA VAL A 16 -7.54 -10.17 -7.44
C VAL A 16 -6.97 -9.98 -8.86
N ALA A 17 -7.13 -8.77 -9.40
CA ALA A 17 -6.49 -8.38 -10.65
C ALA A 17 -5.13 -7.75 -10.31
N ILE A 18 -4.06 -8.51 -10.52
CA ILE A 18 -2.72 -7.94 -10.65
C ILE A 18 -2.74 -7.13 -11.96
N VAL A 19 -2.83 -5.81 -11.85
CA VAL A 19 -2.69 -4.91 -12.99
C VAL A 19 -1.22 -4.92 -13.40
N ALA A 20 -0.90 -5.72 -14.42
CA ALA A 20 0.28 -5.48 -15.21
C ALA A 20 0.10 -4.13 -15.93
N LEU A 21 0.94 -3.16 -15.63
CA LEU A 21 1.03 -1.90 -16.36
C LEU A 21 1.52 -2.19 -17.78
N SER A 22 0.60 -2.47 -18.70
CA SER A 22 0.91 -2.59 -20.11
C SER A 22 0.98 -1.19 -20.72
N ALA A 23 2.20 -0.79 -21.08
CA ALA A 23 2.40 0.31 -22.01
C ALA A 23 1.59 0.03 -23.30
N LEU A 24 0.74 0.98 -23.69
CA LEU A 24 0.06 0.96 -25.00
C LEU A 24 1.11 0.93 -26.12
N GLN A 25 1.42 -0.24 -26.63
CA GLN A 25 1.98 -0.41 -27.95
C GLN A 25 0.85 -0.84 -28.89
N ALA A 26 0.58 0.00 -29.86
CA ALA A 26 -0.42 -0.28 -30.90
C ALA A 26 0.00 -1.51 -31.73
N GLY A 27 -0.87 -2.53 -31.82
CA GLY A 27 -0.96 -3.33 -33.03
C GLY A 27 -0.50 -4.77 -33.05
N ALA A 28 -0.21 -5.45 -31.93
CA ALA A 28 -0.09 -6.91 -31.95
C ALA A 28 -1.35 -7.56 -31.38
N ALA A 29 -1.98 -8.49 -32.12
CA ALA A 29 -3.05 -9.31 -31.57
C ALA A 29 -2.50 -10.08 -30.34
N PRO A 30 -3.30 -10.25 -29.28
CA PRO A 30 -2.87 -11.07 -28.14
C PRO A 30 -2.45 -12.47 -28.66
N PRO A 31 -1.39 -13.06 -28.11
CA PRO A 31 -0.97 -14.39 -28.51
C PRO A 31 -2.13 -15.39 -28.36
N PRO A 32 -2.26 -16.36 -29.26
CA PRO A 32 -3.31 -17.35 -29.15
C PRO A 32 -3.20 -18.08 -27.83
N VAL A 33 -4.35 -18.22 -27.15
CA VAL A 33 -4.41 -18.94 -25.87
C VAL A 33 -4.11 -20.42 -26.15
N PRO A 34 -3.05 -21.00 -25.54
CA PRO A 34 -2.69 -22.38 -25.84
C PRO A 34 -3.75 -23.36 -25.31
N GLU A 35 -4.08 -24.35 -26.13
CA GLU A 35 -4.88 -25.49 -25.72
C GLU A 35 -4.09 -26.42 -24.80
N VAL A 36 -4.78 -27.17 -23.94
CA VAL A 36 -4.21 -28.17 -23.05
C VAL A 36 -4.81 -29.57 -23.38
N THR A 37 -3.95 -30.49 -23.74
CA THR A 37 -4.38 -31.89 -24.03
C THR A 37 -4.38 -32.75 -22.75
N ALA A 38 -4.96 -33.93 -22.81
CA ALA A 38 -4.92 -34.89 -21.69
C ALA A 38 -3.46 -35.25 -21.28
N LYS A 39 -2.57 -35.35 -22.28
CA LYS A 39 -1.14 -35.60 -22.03
C LYS A 39 -0.48 -34.43 -21.29
N ASP A 40 -0.81 -33.20 -21.68
CA ASP A 40 -0.25 -32.00 -21.05
C ASP A 40 -0.75 -31.88 -19.62
N ARG A 41 -2.05 -32.10 -19.37
CA ARG A 41 -2.62 -32.11 -18.00
C ARG A 41 -1.90 -33.09 -17.09
N ALA A 42 -1.67 -34.31 -17.57
CA ALA A 42 -0.96 -35.34 -16.81
C ALA A 42 0.51 -34.95 -16.49
N ALA A 43 1.20 -34.36 -17.48
CA ALA A 43 2.59 -33.93 -17.31
C ALA A 43 2.71 -32.74 -16.32
N ILE A 44 1.83 -31.73 -16.47
CA ILE A 44 1.80 -30.54 -15.59
C ILE A 44 1.49 -30.97 -14.14
N ILE A 45 0.44 -31.75 -13.92
CA ILE A 45 0.09 -32.27 -12.59
C ILE A 45 1.25 -33.10 -12.01
N GLY A 46 1.87 -33.96 -12.81
CA GLY A 46 3.00 -34.76 -12.37
C GLY A 46 4.18 -33.92 -11.84
N SER A 47 4.51 -32.82 -12.53
CA SER A 47 5.54 -31.87 -12.10
C SER A 47 5.16 -31.16 -10.81
N ILE A 48 3.94 -30.57 -10.75
CA ILE A 48 3.44 -29.85 -9.57
C ILE A 48 3.43 -30.76 -8.34
N VAL A 49 2.95 -31.99 -8.48
CA VAL A 49 2.92 -32.98 -7.40
C VAL A 49 4.33 -33.30 -6.91
N GLY A 50 5.31 -33.40 -7.80
CA GLY A 50 6.71 -33.57 -7.47
C GLY A 50 7.23 -32.42 -6.59
N ASP A 51 7.03 -31.21 -7.06
CA ASP A 51 7.48 -29.98 -6.36
C ASP A 51 6.79 -29.80 -5.00
N LEU A 52 5.48 -30.11 -4.90
CA LEU A 52 4.74 -30.07 -3.63
C LEU A 52 5.30 -31.05 -2.61
N ASN A 53 5.47 -32.31 -2.99
CA ASN A 53 5.98 -33.36 -2.08
C ASN A 53 7.40 -33.05 -1.60
N ASP A 54 8.23 -32.52 -2.48
CA ASP A 54 9.63 -32.20 -2.18
C ASP A 54 9.80 -30.93 -1.35
N THR A 55 8.93 -29.95 -1.54
CA THR A 55 9.20 -28.57 -1.09
C THR A 55 8.16 -27.99 -0.16
N TYR A 56 6.86 -28.26 -0.34
CA TYR A 56 5.81 -27.61 0.44
C TYR A 56 6.03 -27.79 1.96
N VAL A 57 5.86 -26.72 2.72
CA VAL A 57 6.25 -26.65 4.14
C VAL A 57 5.57 -27.70 5.02
N PHE A 58 4.31 -28.08 4.74
CA PHE A 58 3.57 -29.10 5.48
C PHE A 58 3.45 -30.39 4.65
N ALA A 59 4.26 -31.43 5.00
CA ALA A 59 4.32 -32.66 4.22
C ALA A 59 2.99 -33.40 4.10
N ASP A 60 2.20 -33.42 5.17
CA ASP A 60 0.88 -34.07 5.19
C ASP A 60 -0.16 -33.32 4.31
N VAL A 61 -0.05 -31.99 4.24
CA VAL A 61 -0.91 -31.19 3.35
C VAL A 61 -0.46 -31.34 1.90
N ALA A 62 0.85 -31.42 1.63
CA ALA A 62 1.40 -31.72 0.31
C ALA A 62 0.87 -33.07 -0.22
N GLU A 63 0.86 -34.10 0.63
CA GLU A 63 0.31 -35.42 0.27
C GLU A 63 -1.20 -35.35 -0.05
N LYS A 64 -1.97 -34.62 0.75
CA LYS A 64 -3.43 -34.42 0.50
C LYS A 64 -3.67 -33.72 -0.84
N MET A 65 -2.93 -32.66 -1.15
CA MET A 65 -3.00 -31.96 -2.45
C MET A 65 -2.61 -32.88 -3.61
N ALA A 66 -1.50 -33.60 -3.48
CA ALA A 66 -1.03 -34.54 -4.48
C ALA A 66 -2.06 -35.65 -4.78
N ASN A 67 -2.68 -36.20 -3.74
CA ASN A 67 -3.71 -37.21 -3.86
C ASN A 67 -4.99 -36.66 -4.50
N LEU A 68 -5.39 -35.43 -4.17
CA LEU A 68 -6.51 -34.74 -4.82
C LEU A 68 -6.26 -34.61 -6.31
N LEU A 69 -5.15 -34.01 -6.73
CA LEU A 69 -4.85 -33.79 -8.15
C LEU A 69 -4.78 -35.09 -8.95
N ARG A 70 -4.19 -36.15 -8.41
CA ARG A 70 -4.14 -37.46 -9.07
C ARG A 70 -5.50 -38.11 -9.20
N LYS A 71 -6.34 -38.00 -8.17
CA LYS A 71 -7.72 -38.53 -8.16
C LYS A 71 -8.57 -37.79 -9.20
N GLU A 72 -8.55 -36.49 -9.22
CA GLU A 72 -9.34 -35.69 -10.15
C GLU A 72 -8.89 -35.88 -11.61
N LEU A 73 -7.58 -36.02 -11.85
CA LEU A 73 -7.03 -36.40 -13.15
C LEU A 73 -7.55 -37.77 -13.62
N ALA A 74 -7.52 -38.79 -12.75
CA ALA A 74 -7.97 -40.13 -13.05
C ALA A 74 -9.49 -40.20 -13.27
N ALA A 75 -10.25 -39.32 -12.61
CA ALA A 75 -11.70 -39.21 -12.78
C ALA A 75 -12.13 -38.46 -14.07
N GLY A 76 -11.18 -37.86 -14.81
CA GLY A 76 -11.47 -37.06 -16.00
C GLY A 76 -12.09 -35.68 -15.68
N THR A 77 -12.00 -35.22 -14.43
CA THR A 77 -12.57 -33.93 -13.98
C THR A 77 -12.09 -32.74 -14.83
N TYR A 78 -10.85 -32.83 -15.33
CA TYR A 78 -10.22 -31.78 -16.12
C TYR A 78 -10.50 -31.84 -17.61
N ASP A 79 -11.23 -32.89 -18.13
CA ASP A 79 -11.39 -33.10 -19.56
C ASP A 79 -12.16 -31.98 -20.28
N GLY A 80 -13.04 -31.30 -19.57
CA GLY A 80 -13.76 -30.14 -20.06
C GLY A 80 -12.95 -28.85 -20.12
N VAL A 81 -11.75 -28.82 -19.51
CA VAL A 81 -10.88 -27.63 -19.50
C VAL A 81 -9.93 -27.68 -20.69
N THR A 82 -10.18 -26.83 -21.67
CA THR A 82 -9.49 -26.87 -22.97
C THR A 82 -8.32 -25.91 -23.11
N THR A 83 -8.19 -24.92 -22.22
CA THR A 83 -7.15 -23.90 -22.31
C THR A 83 -6.18 -23.94 -21.13
N LEU A 84 -4.91 -23.69 -21.37
CA LEU A 84 -3.86 -23.71 -20.36
C LEU A 84 -4.07 -22.69 -19.23
N PRO A 85 -4.47 -21.42 -19.48
CA PRO A 85 -4.78 -20.48 -18.41
C PRO A 85 -5.91 -20.95 -17.49
N ALA A 86 -7.03 -21.44 -18.06
CA ALA A 86 -8.14 -21.95 -17.27
C ALA A 86 -7.73 -23.17 -16.43
N PHE A 87 -6.86 -24.01 -16.97
CA PHE A 87 -6.32 -25.16 -16.24
C PHE A 87 -5.46 -24.72 -15.05
N CYS A 88 -4.57 -23.75 -15.23
CA CYS A 88 -3.74 -23.19 -14.15
C CYS A 88 -4.61 -22.54 -13.04
N GLU A 89 -5.66 -21.83 -13.44
CA GLU A 89 -6.61 -21.22 -12.49
C GLU A 89 -7.33 -22.29 -11.66
N LEU A 90 -7.85 -23.34 -12.32
CA LEU A 90 -8.52 -24.46 -11.63
C LEU A 90 -7.57 -25.16 -10.64
N LEU A 91 -6.35 -25.48 -11.07
CA LEU A 91 -5.34 -26.08 -10.17
C LEU A 91 -5.04 -25.18 -8.97
N THR A 92 -4.97 -23.85 -9.18
CA THR A 92 -4.77 -22.90 -8.07
C THR A 92 -5.91 -22.98 -7.06
N VAL A 93 -7.17 -22.96 -7.53
CA VAL A 93 -8.35 -23.04 -6.67
C VAL A 93 -8.38 -24.35 -5.88
N GLU A 94 -8.10 -25.48 -6.51
CA GLU A 94 -8.06 -26.78 -5.84
C GLU A 94 -6.95 -26.89 -4.79
N LEU A 95 -5.75 -26.46 -5.13
CA LEU A 95 -4.61 -26.47 -4.20
C LEU A 95 -4.86 -25.55 -3.01
N GLN A 96 -5.35 -24.34 -3.22
CA GLN A 96 -5.71 -23.41 -2.14
C GLN A 96 -6.93 -23.91 -1.34
N GLY A 97 -7.84 -24.64 -1.94
CA GLY A 97 -8.97 -25.28 -1.25
C GLY A 97 -8.54 -26.30 -0.20
N VAL A 98 -7.38 -26.97 -0.40
CA VAL A 98 -6.81 -27.94 0.55
C VAL A 98 -5.83 -27.28 1.52
N SER A 99 -4.96 -26.41 1.02
CA SER A 99 -3.87 -25.82 1.81
C SER A 99 -4.29 -24.58 2.59
N HIS A 100 -5.30 -23.87 2.12
CA HIS A 100 -5.68 -22.51 2.57
C HIS A 100 -4.53 -21.50 2.46
N ASP A 101 -3.51 -21.80 1.68
CA ASP A 101 -2.31 -20.98 1.49
C ASP A 101 -2.44 -20.16 0.20
N ARG A 102 -2.56 -18.84 0.36
CA ARG A 102 -2.78 -17.90 -0.76
C ARG A 102 -1.55 -17.68 -1.62
N HIS A 103 -0.38 -18.08 -1.16
CA HIS A 103 0.85 -18.03 -1.95
C HIS A 103 0.96 -19.17 -2.96
N LEU A 104 0.25 -20.28 -2.75
CA LEU A 104 0.27 -21.46 -3.63
C LEU A 104 -0.54 -21.16 -4.91
N ILE A 105 0.15 -20.79 -5.98
CA ILE A 105 -0.45 -20.33 -7.23
C ILE A 105 0.20 -21.04 -8.41
N VAL A 106 -0.61 -21.61 -9.30
CA VAL A 106 -0.19 -22.09 -10.61
C VAL A 106 -0.50 -21.01 -11.64
N ARG A 107 0.51 -20.61 -12.42
CA ARG A 107 0.37 -19.52 -13.41
C ARG A 107 0.75 -19.98 -14.80
N TRP A 108 -0.05 -19.59 -15.75
CA TRP A 108 0.35 -19.55 -17.15
C TRP A 108 1.21 -18.29 -17.38
N GLU A 109 2.37 -18.50 -18.00
CA GLU A 109 3.28 -17.43 -18.39
C GLU A 109 3.18 -17.23 -19.89
N PRO A 110 2.48 -16.21 -20.39
CA PRO A 110 2.43 -15.99 -21.82
C PRO A 110 3.84 -15.80 -22.37
N PRO A 111 4.17 -16.47 -23.51
CA PRO A 111 5.47 -16.24 -24.12
C PRO A 111 5.62 -14.76 -24.46
N PRO A 112 6.83 -14.20 -24.35
CA PRO A 112 7.08 -12.82 -24.78
C PRO A 112 6.64 -12.67 -26.25
N PRO A 113 6.17 -11.45 -26.65
CA PRO A 113 5.81 -11.19 -28.03
C PRO A 113 6.93 -11.64 -28.96
N ASP A 114 6.60 -12.37 -30.02
CA ASP A 114 7.58 -12.80 -31.01
C ASP A 114 8.11 -11.55 -31.75
N VAL A 115 9.25 -11.06 -31.29
CA VAL A 115 9.96 -9.94 -31.93
C VAL A 115 11.00 -10.43 -32.93
N GLY A 116 10.91 -11.72 -33.34
CA GLY A 116 11.84 -12.35 -34.25
C GLY A 116 13.23 -12.50 -33.64
N GLY A 117 13.52 -13.66 -33.07
CA GLY A 117 14.83 -13.93 -32.45
C GLY A 117 14.86 -15.19 -31.62
N LYS A 118 16.04 -15.52 -31.13
CA LYS A 118 16.22 -16.59 -30.15
C LYS A 118 15.54 -16.22 -28.84
N PRO A 119 14.87 -17.15 -28.14
CA PRO A 119 14.38 -16.90 -26.78
C PRO A 119 15.49 -16.32 -25.87
N PRO A 120 15.17 -15.31 -25.04
CA PRO A 120 16.16 -14.74 -24.15
C PRO A 120 16.76 -15.82 -23.23
N SER A 121 18.03 -15.70 -22.96
CA SER A 121 18.69 -16.52 -21.92
C SER A 121 18.24 -16.07 -20.53
N ALA A 122 18.38 -16.93 -19.52
CA ALA A 122 18.08 -16.57 -18.14
C ALA A 122 18.85 -15.33 -17.66
N ALA A 123 20.04 -15.08 -18.18
CA ALA A 123 20.82 -13.87 -17.89
C ALA A 123 20.17 -12.61 -18.49
N GLU A 124 19.65 -12.72 -19.73
CA GLU A 124 18.94 -11.60 -20.40
C GLU A 124 17.59 -11.31 -19.74
N GLU A 125 16.86 -12.34 -19.31
CA GLU A 125 15.62 -12.18 -18.56
C GLU A 125 15.88 -11.48 -17.22
N ARG A 126 16.87 -11.94 -16.47
CA ARG A 126 17.26 -11.28 -15.21
C ARG A 126 17.73 -9.84 -15.42
N ALA A 127 18.43 -9.56 -16.50
CA ALA A 127 18.86 -8.19 -16.84
C ALA A 127 17.65 -7.29 -17.15
N ARG A 128 16.60 -7.83 -17.79
CA ARG A 128 15.33 -7.09 -18.02
C ARG A 128 14.60 -6.81 -16.73
N GLU A 129 14.43 -7.81 -15.87
CA GLU A 129 13.80 -7.66 -14.54
C GLU A 129 14.52 -6.57 -13.71
N LEU A 130 15.84 -6.59 -13.68
CA LEU A 130 16.63 -5.56 -13.00
C LEU A 130 16.46 -4.17 -13.64
N ALA A 131 16.38 -4.10 -14.97
CA ALA A 131 16.14 -2.85 -15.66
C ALA A 131 14.73 -2.29 -15.37
N GLU A 132 13.73 -3.13 -15.27
CA GLU A 132 12.36 -2.76 -14.88
C GLU A 132 12.30 -2.27 -13.44
N LEU A 133 12.89 -3.02 -12.50
CA LEU A 133 13.00 -2.58 -11.11
C LEU A 133 13.70 -1.22 -10.98
N ARG A 134 14.79 -1.02 -11.74
CA ARG A 134 15.50 0.25 -11.77
C ARG A 134 14.65 1.38 -12.33
N ARG A 135 13.87 1.14 -13.37
CA ARG A 135 12.94 2.14 -13.96
C ARG A 135 11.82 2.51 -13.01
N GLY A 136 11.33 1.54 -12.23
CA GLY A 136 10.36 1.72 -11.13
C GLY A 136 11.01 2.17 -9.82
N ASN A 137 12.24 2.70 -9.86
CA ASN A 137 12.99 3.16 -8.68
C ASN A 137 12.97 2.14 -7.53
N TYR A 138 13.08 0.84 -7.86
CA TYR A 138 13.05 -0.27 -6.90
C TYR A 138 11.82 -0.25 -5.98
N CYS A 139 10.66 0.15 -6.51
CA CYS A 139 9.36 0.29 -5.82
C CYS A 139 9.29 1.41 -4.77
N PHE A 140 10.24 2.32 -4.73
CA PHE A 140 10.17 3.54 -3.94
C PHE A 140 9.34 4.58 -4.72
N GLU A 141 8.02 4.55 -4.55
CA GLU A 141 7.08 5.33 -5.34
C GLU A 141 7.09 6.81 -4.96
N ARG A 142 7.15 7.10 -3.66
CA ARG A 142 7.10 8.48 -3.16
C ARG A 142 7.83 8.62 -1.85
N ILE A 143 8.60 9.69 -1.73
CA ILE A 143 9.22 10.14 -0.48
C ILE A 143 8.96 11.62 -0.29
N GLU A 144 8.60 12.04 0.91
CA GLU A 144 8.15 13.41 1.16
C GLU A 144 8.25 13.78 2.64
N HIS A 145 8.47 15.07 2.92
CA HIS A 145 8.16 15.68 4.21
C HIS A 145 6.78 16.34 4.13
N LEU A 146 5.81 15.76 4.81
CA LEU A 146 4.49 16.35 5.00
C LEU A 146 4.59 17.53 5.98
N PRO A 147 3.66 18.51 5.93
CA PRO A 147 3.62 19.63 6.87
C PRO A 147 3.64 19.14 8.33
N GLY A 148 4.29 19.89 9.23
CA GLY A 148 4.49 19.46 10.62
C GLY A 148 5.63 18.44 10.78
N ASN A 149 6.56 18.42 9.82
CA ASN A 149 7.78 17.59 9.80
C ASN A 149 7.51 16.07 9.91
N VAL A 150 6.45 15.60 9.26
CA VAL A 150 6.12 14.17 9.19
C VAL A 150 6.72 13.57 7.92
N GLY A 151 7.64 12.64 8.08
CA GLY A 151 8.23 11.89 6.97
C GLY A 151 7.26 10.87 6.41
N TYR A 152 7.14 10.80 5.09
CA TYR A 152 6.29 9.85 4.37
C TYR A 152 7.10 9.08 3.33
N LEU A 153 6.93 7.76 3.33
CA LEU A 153 7.55 6.86 2.36
C LEU A 153 6.53 5.83 1.86
N LYS A 154 6.24 5.85 0.56
CA LYS A 154 5.40 4.85 -0.11
C LYS A 154 6.27 3.82 -0.81
N LEU A 155 6.00 2.54 -0.53
CA LEU A 155 6.66 1.37 -1.08
C LEU A 155 5.62 0.42 -1.67
N ASP A 156 5.66 0.17 -2.98
CA ASP A 156 4.71 -0.71 -3.65
C ASP A 156 5.21 -2.16 -3.71
N CYS A 157 6.51 -2.38 -3.49
CA CYS A 157 7.12 -3.69 -3.21
C CYS A 157 8.40 -3.54 -2.39
N LEU A 158 8.99 -4.66 -1.99
CA LEU A 158 10.26 -4.72 -1.26
C LEU A 158 11.31 -5.40 -2.14
N ALA A 159 11.97 -4.62 -3.00
CA ALA A 159 13.05 -5.13 -3.86
C ALA A 159 14.23 -5.64 -3.00
N ASP A 160 14.99 -6.61 -3.50
CA ASP A 160 16.18 -7.09 -2.79
C ASP A 160 17.15 -5.95 -2.46
N ALA A 161 17.65 -5.92 -1.21
CA ALA A 161 18.55 -4.87 -0.74
C ALA A 161 19.89 -4.83 -1.50
N GLY A 162 20.32 -5.94 -2.09
CA GLY A 162 21.52 -5.99 -2.94
C GLY A 162 21.37 -5.17 -4.23
N VAL A 163 20.13 -4.90 -4.68
CA VAL A 163 19.86 -4.09 -5.88
C VAL A 163 19.23 -2.74 -5.55
N GLY A 164 18.30 -2.67 -4.60
CA GLY A 164 17.58 -1.46 -4.21
C GLY A 164 18.08 -0.76 -2.95
N GLY A 165 19.08 -1.34 -2.26
CA GLY A 165 19.50 -0.88 -0.93
C GLY A 165 20.04 0.55 -0.91
N ALA A 166 20.75 0.97 -1.95
CA ALA A 166 21.22 2.35 -2.04
C ALA A 166 20.06 3.36 -2.08
N THR A 167 18.95 3.02 -2.74
CA THR A 167 17.74 3.84 -2.76
C THR A 167 17.09 3.88 -1.37
N ALA A 168 17.03 2.74 -0.67
CA ALA A 168 16.53 2.68 0.70
C ALA A 168 17.34 3.55 1.67
N VAL A 169 18.68 3.47 1.59
CA VAL A 169 19.60 4.30 2.39
C VAL A 169 19.35 5.79 2.11
N ALA A 170 19.27 6.19 0.83
CA ALA A 170 18.98 7.56 0.45
C ALA A 170 17.61 8.04 1.00
N ALA A 171 16.58 7.19 0.91
CA ALA A 171 15.25 7.48 1.42
C ALA A 171 15.25 7.67 2.95
N MET A 172 15.88 6.77 3.71
CA MET A 172 15.94 6.86 5.16
C MET A 172 16.77 8.06 5.61
N ASN A 173 17.85 8.40 4.91
CA ASN A 173 18.64 9.61 5.18
C ASN A 173 17.87 10.90 4.84
N PHE A 174 17.05 10.91 3.77
CA PHE A 174 16.15 12.04 3.48
C PHE A 174 15.17 12.27 4.63
N LEU A 175 14.66 11.21 5.25
CA LEU A 175 13.70 11.27 6.36
C LEU A 175 14.33 11.44 7.75
N ALA A 176 15.67 11.47 7.85
CA ALA A 176 16.38 11.44 9.14
C ALA A 176 16.03 12.57 10.11
N GLY A 177 15.56 13.72 9.58
CA GLY A 177 15.16 14.88 10.37
C GLY A 177 13.66 14.95 10.70
N SER A 178 12.89 13.91 10.43
CA SER A 178 11.44 13.90 10.67
C SER A 178 11.09 13.68 12.14
N ASP A 179 10.01 14.31 12.61
CA ASP A 179 9.48 14.15 13.96
C ASP A 179 8.51 12.97 14.11
N ALA A 180 7.99 12.46 12.99
CA ALA A 180 7.21 11.22 12.87
C ALA A 180 7.42 10.59 11.50
N LEU A 181 7.17 9.28 11.35
CA LEU A 181 7.29 8.56 10.08
C LEU A 181 5.97 7.85 9.73
N ILE A 182 5.61 7.89 8.44
CA ILE A 182 4.52 7.12 7.86
C ILE A 182 5.09 6.28 6.71
N PHE A 183 5.04 4.94 6.86
CA PHE A 183 5.30 3.99 5.78
C PHE A 183 3.98 3.59 5.14
N ASP A 184 3.83 3.83 3.85
CA ASP A 184 2.62 3.49 3.12
C ASP A 184 2.82 2.18 2.34
N LEU A 185 2.21 1.12 2.84
CA LEU A 185 2.25 -0.22 2.27
C LEU A 185 0.89 -0.66 1.71
N ARG A 186 -0.05 0.25 1.50
CA ARG A 186 -1.41 -0.08 1.04
C ARG A 186 -1.44 -0.78 -0.31
N ASP A 187 -0.47 -0.48 -1.18
CA ASP A 187 -0.31 -1.09 -2.49
C ASP A 187 0.87 -2.08 -2.55
N ASN A 188 1.42 -2.48 -1.40
CA ASN A 188 2.58 -3.35 -1.30
C ASN A 188 2.20 -4.84 -1.33
N GLY A 189 2.56 -5.52 -2.41
CA GLY A 189 2.32 -6.96 -2.59
C GLY A 189 3.39 -7.86 -1.97
N GLY A 190 4.39 -7.30 -1.29
CA GLY A 190 5.47 -8.08 -0.65
C GLY A 190 6.83 -7.87 -1.29
N GLY A 191 7.71 -8.85 -1.13
CA GLY A 191 9.07 -8.86 -1.64
C GLY A 191 10.08 -9.44 -0.64
N GLU A 192 11.32 -8.98 -0.73
CA GLU A 192 12.46 -9.62 -0.11
C GLU A 192 12.69 -9.22 1.36
N PRO A 193 12.94 -10.17 2.25
CA PRO A 193 13.27 -9.92 3.65
C PRO A 193 14.49 -9.00 3.85
N SER A 194 15.45 -9.03 2.92
CA SER A 194 16.65 -8.18 2.98
C SER A 194 16.32 -6.68 3.01
N MET A 195 15.29 -6.23 2.29
CA MET A 195 14.82 -4.84 2.32
C MET A 195 14.12 -4.52 3.64
N ILE A 196 13.33 -5.46 4.17
CA ILE A 196 12.68 -5.32 5.48
C ILE A 196 13.74 -5.14 6.56
N GLN A 197 14.78 -5.99 6.57
CA GLN A 197 15.91 -5.88 7.50
C GLN A 197 16.59 -4.50 7.39
N LEU A 198 16.89 -4.05 6.17
CA LEU A 198 17.60 -2.80 5.94
C LEU A 198 16.79 -1.60 6.46
N ILE A 199 15.52 -1.46 6.07
CA ILE A 199 14.69 -0.30 6.49
C ILE A 199 14.43 -0.34 7.99
N ASN A 200 14.08 -1.51 8.54
CA ASN A 200 13.87 -1.67 9.98
C ASN A 200 15.14 -1.37 10.79
N SER A 201 16.34 -1.58 10.23
CA SER A 201 17.60 -1.26 10.93
C SER A 201 17.73 0.20 11.31
N TYR A 202 17.04 1.11 10.60
CA TYR A 202 16.98 2.52 10.98
C TYR A 202 16.07 2.81 12.18
N LEU A 203 15.17 1.88 12.51
CA LEU A 203 14.11 2.09 13.49
C LEU A 203 14.43 1.52 14.89
N PHE A 204 15.51 0.75 15.01
CA PHE A 204 15.91 0.11 16.26
C PHE A 204 17.34 0.53 16.66
N GLU A 205 17.57 0.72 17.94
CA GLU A 205 18.88 1.11 18.48
C GLU A 205 19.89 -0.04 18.41
N ALA A 206 19.45 -1.24 18.77
CA ALA A 206 20.25 -2.46 18.83
C ALA A 206 19.79 -3.50 17.79
N PRO A 207 20.64 -4.45 17.44
CA PRO A 207 20.21 -5.59 16.61
C PRO A 207 18.98 -6.28 17.21
N THR A 208 17.91 -6.32 16.45
CA THR A 208 16.62 -6.84 16.86
C THR A 208 16.23 -8.01 15.95
N HIS A 209 15.82 -9.13 16.54
CA HIS A 209 15.31 -10.28 15.81
C HIS A 209 13.90 -9.96 15.30
N LEU A 210 13.74 -9.92 13.98
CA LEU A 210 12.48 -9.53 13.33
C LEU A 210 11.59 -10.74 13.04
N ASN A 211 12.18 -11.77 12.41
CA ASN A 211 11.47 -12.95 11.95
C ASN A 211 12.42 -14.14 11.81
N SER A 212 11.86 -15.34 11.68
CA SER A 212 12.58 -16.55 11.28
C SER A 212 11.79 -17.30 10.23
N PHE A 213 12.49 -17.99 9.32
CA PHE A 213 11.88 -18.97 8.42
C PHE A 213 12.35 -20.38 8.83
N TYR A 214 11.42 -21.21 9.23
CA TYR A 214 11.65 -22.64 9.29
C TYR A 214 11.51 -23.24 7.89
N ILE A 215 12.51 -23.92 7.40
CA ILE A 215 12.57 -24.52 6.05
C ILE A 215 12.51 -26.03 6.21
N ARG A 216 11.40 -26.67 5.78
CA ARG A 216 11.20 -28.12 5.92
C ARG A 216 12.33 -28.94 5.27
N LYS A 217 12.72 -28.55 4.04
CA LYS A 217 13.80 -29.21 3.33
C LYS A 217 15.14 -28.93 4.00
N GLY A 218 15.68 -29.92 4.71
CA GLY A 218 16.93 -29.78 5.46
C GLY A 218 16.76 -29.44 6.93
N ASP A 219 15.49 -29.27 7.41
CA ASP A 219 15.19 -29.00 8.83
C ASP A 219 16.01 -27.81 9.37
N GLN A 220 15.91 -26.66 8.68
CA GLN A 220 16.75 -25.51 8.96
C GLN A 220 15.89 -24.31 9.39
N THR A 221 16.48 -23.46 10.25
CA THR A 221 15.88 -22.18 10.61
C THR A 221 16.83 -21.06 10.22
N GLU A 222 16.33 -20.14 9.40
CA GLU A 222 17.00 -18.91 9.02
C GLU A 222 16.43 -17.76 9.84
N GLN A 223 17.30 -16.92 10.41
CA GLN A 223 16.88 -15.77 11.24
C GLN A 223 17.15 -14.45 10.54
N PHE A 224 16.19 -13.54 10.63
CA PHE A 224 16.28 -12.20 10.07
C PHE A 224 16.37 -11.15 11.19
N TRP A 225 17.50 -10.45 11.21
CA TRP A 225 17.83 -9.46 12.23
C TRP A 225 18.03 -8.08 11.60
N THR A 226 17.76 -7.03 12.36
CA THR A 226 18.22 -5.68 11.96
C THR A 226 19.74 -5.64 11.94
N GLN A 227 20.30 -4.82 11.05
CA GLN A 227 21.73 -4.68 10.88
C GLN A 227 22.35 -3.91 12.07
N ALA A 228 23.55 -4.32 12.48
CA ALA A 228 24.29 -3.66 13.55
C ALA A 228 24.72 -2.23 13.18
N HIS A 229 24.91 -1.97 11.88
CA HIS A 229 25.29 -0.66 11.34
C HIS A 229 24.37 -0.24 10.19
N VAL A 230 24.10 1.05 10.07
CA VAL A 230 23.41 1.69 8.94
C VAL A 230 24.17 2.95 8.54
N GLU A 231 24.08 3.32 7.27
CA GLU A 231 24.60 4.61 6.81
C GLU A 231 23.68 5.76 7.21
N GLY A 232 24.18 6.72 7.97
CA GLY A 232 23.41 7.87 8.48
C GLY A 232 22.85 7.65 9.88
N SER A 233 21.79 8.35 10.21
CA SER A 233 21.21 8.37 11.55
C SER A 233 20.06 7.37 11.69
N ARG A 234 19.99 6.71 12.85
CA ARG A 234 18.82 5.92 13.24
C ARG A 234 17.69 6.85 13.74
N LEU A 235 16.47 6.37 13.60
CA LEU A 235 15.23 7.07 13.95
C LEU A 235 14.51 6.32 15.09
N THR A 236 15.24 6.00 16.15
CA THR A 236 14.80 5.10 17.22
C THR A 236 13.66 5.65 18.07
N ASP A 237 13.63 6.98 18.30
CA ASP A 237 12.65 7.66 19.13
C ASP A 237 11.48 8.29 18.35
N VAL A 238 11.56 8.25 17.01
CA VAL A 238 10.57 8.83 16.13
C VAL A 238 9.35 7.92 16.06
N PRO A 239 8.11 8.40 16.32
CA PRO A 239 6.89 7.61 16.18
C PRO A 239 6.73 7.12 14.74
N VAL A 240 6.34 5.85 14.59
CA VAL A 240 6.18 5.18 13.29
C VAL A 240 4.74 4.74 13.12
N PHE A 241 4.18 5.05 11.95
CA PHE A 241 2.87 4.59 11.50
C PHE A 241 3.05 3.80 10.20
N VAL A 242 2.31 2.70 10.07
CA VAL A 242 2.33 1.86 8.86
C VAL A 242 0.93 1.78 8.31
N LEU A 243 0.74 2.20 7.07
CA LEU A 243 -0.55 2.14 6.39
C LEU A 243 -0.70 0.78 5.70
N THR A 244 -1.82 0.12 5.95
CA THR A 244 -2.15 -1.19 5.37
C THR A 244 -3.51 -1.19 4.69
N SER A 245 -3.69 -2.10 3.74
CA SER A 245 -4.96 -2.39 3.09
C SER A 245 -5.15 -3.91 2.95
N GLY A 246 -6.31 -4.35 2.48
CA GLY A 246 -6.53 -5.75 2.13
C GLY A 246 -5.64 -6.26 0.98
N TYR A 247 -4.96 -5.36 0.25
CA TYR A 247 -3.97 -5.70 -0.78
C TYR A 247 -2.56 -5.88 -0.21
N THR A 248 -2.23 -5.29 0.93
CA THR A 248 -0.92 -5.48 1.60
C THR A 248 -0.70 -6.97 1.85
N PHE A 249 0.41 -7.54 1.32
CA PHE A 249 0.61 -8.99 1.30
C PHE A 249 2.06 -9.39 1.54
N SER A 250 2.29 -10.65 1.99
CA SER A 250 3.62 -11.28 2.08
C SER A 250 4.65 -10.43 2.84
N GLY A 251 5.78 -10.04 2.22
CA GLY A 251 6.80 -9.19 2.85
C GLY A 251 6.27 -7.83 3.33
N GLY A 252 5.23 -7.27 2.69
CA GLY A 252 4.55 -6.06 3.18
C GLY A 252 3.86 -6.28 4.52
N GLU A 253 3.27 -7.48 4.69
CA GLU A 253 2.69 -7.91 5.97
C GLU A 253 3.77 -8.18 7.02
N GLU A 254 4.89 -8.81 6.61
CA GLU A 254 6.03 -9.03 7.49
C GLU A 254 6.55 -7.71 8.06
N PHE A 255 6.70 -6.69 7.22
CA PHE A 255 7.12 -5.36 7.66
C PHE A 255 6.16 -4.80 8.72
N ALA A 256 4.85 -4.84 8.47
CA ALA A 256 3.83 -4.38 9.41
C ALA A 256 3.79 -5.22 10.69
N TYR A 257 3.87 -6.55 10.56
CA TYR A 257 3.82 -7.48 11.69
C TYR A 257 5.03 -7.33 12.62
N ASN A 258 6.23 -7.17 12.05
CA ASN A 258 7.46 -6.94 12.82
C ASN A 258 7.36 -5.65 13.66
N LEU A 259 6.90 -4.54 13.07
CA LEU A 259 6.76 -3.29 13.79
C LEU A 259 5.63 -3.32 14.83
N LYS A 260 4.54 -4.01 14.54
CA LYS A 260 3.44 -4.23 15.50
C LYS A 260 3.88 -5.09 16.67
N SER A 261 4.50 -6.24 16.42
CA SER A 261 4.91 -7.20 17.45
C SER A 261 5.95 -6.63 18.40
N THR A 262 6.88 -5.85 17.88
CA THR A 262 7.89 -5.12 18.68
C THR A 262 7.35 -3.84 19.33
N LYS A 263 6.09 -3.48 19.09
CA LYS A 263 5.47 -2.22 19.52
C LYS A 263 6.25 -0.97 19.03
N ARG A 264 6.97 -1.12 17.92
CA ARG A 264 7.76 -0.03 17.34
C ARG A 264 6.93 0.84 16.40
N GLY A 265 5.87 0.31 15.81
CA GLY A 265 4.99 1.01 14.90
C GLY A 265 3.51 0.79 15.22
N THR A 266 2.69 1.76 14.84
CA THR A 266 1.22 1.71 14.91
C THR A 266 0.68 1.39 13.50
N ILE A 267 -0.10 0.34 13.38
CA ILE A 267 -0.69 -0.07 12.10
C ILE A 267 -2.03 0.64 11.92
N VAL A 268 -2.21 1.30 10.77
CA VAL A 268 -3.41 2.11 10.45
C VAL A 268 -3.98 1.68 9.11
N GLY A 269 -5.26 1.34 9.05
CA GLY A 269 -5.90 0.95 7.81
C GLY A 269 -6.79 -0.28 7.92
N GLU A 270 -6.65 -1.19 6.98
CA GLU A 270 -7.40 -2.44 6.90
C GLU A 270 -6.53 -3.63 7.32
N THR A 271 -7.18 -4.74 7.69
CA THR A 271 -6.50 -6.02 7.86
C THR A 271 -5.89 -6.46 6.52
N THR A 272 -4.67 -6.95 6.56
CA THR A 272 -3.90 -7.34 5.38
C THR A 272 -4.34 -8.69 4.79
N GLY A 273 -3.73 -9.10 3.69
CA GLY A 273 -4.17 -10.24 2.88
C GLY A 273 -4.00 -11.62 3.51
N GLY A 274 -3.08 -11.83 4.46
CA GLY A 274 -2.90 -13.10 5.17
C GLY A 274 -2.05 -14.12 4.43
N GLY A 275 -0.84 -13.75 3.98
CA GLY A 275 0.14 -14.66 3.39
C GLY A 275 1.50 -14.54 4.07
N ALA A 276 1.90 -15.56 4.84
CA ALA A 276 3.11 -15.52 5.65
C ALA A 276 4.22 -16.46 5.16
N HIS A 277 3.87 -17.47 4.38
CA HIS A 277 4.84 -18.49 4.00
C HIS A 277 5.77 -18.00 2.88
N PRO A 278 7.11 -18.10 3.03
CA PRO A 278 8.02 -17.79 1.94
C PRO A 278 7.85 -18.79 0.79
N VAL A 279 7.91 -18.30 -0.45
CA VAL A 279 7.63 -19.08 -1.64
C VAL A 279 8.86 -19.28 -2.52
N ARG A 280 8.90 -20.39 -3.24
CA ARG A 280 9.80 -20.62 -4.36
C ARG A 280 8.99 -20.90 -5.61
N ARG A 281 9.41 -20.29 -6.70
CA ARG A 281 8.81 -20.46 -8.02
C ARG A 281 9.49 -21.63 -8.74
N PHE A 282 8.68 -22.56 -9.24
CA PHE A 282 9.15 -23.72 -10.02
C PHE A 282 8.57 -23.66 -11.43
N PRO A 283 9.39 -23.65 -12.48
CA PRO A 283 8.92 -23.79 -13.84
C PRO A 283 8.53 -25.24 -14.13
N VAL A 284 7.40 -25.43 -14.81
CA VAL A 284 6.99 -26.76 -15.30
C VAL A 284 7.70 -27.04 -16.63
N ALA A 285 8.60 -28.04 -16.65
CA ALA A 285 9.44 -28.33 -17.79
C ALA A 285 8.62 -28.62 -19.07
N GLY A 286 8.90 -27.88 -20.15
CA GLY A 286 8.22 -28.02 -21.43
C GLY A 286 6.89 -27.29 -21.55
N TYR A 287 6.47 -26.54 -20.53
CA TYR A 287 5.23 -25.77 -20.53
C TYR A 287 5.46 -24.33 -20.05
N PRO A 288 4.75 -23.34 -20.62
CA PRO A 288 4.81 -21.97 -20.12
C PRO A 288 3.93 -21.84 -18.85
N VAL A 289 4.28 -22.63 -17.84
CA VAL A 289 3.58 -22.75 -16.55
C VAL A 289 4.60 -22.69 -15.42
N THR A 290 4.25 -21.95 -14.40
CA THR A 290 5.00 -21.92 -13.15
C THR A 290 4.10 -22.22 -11.96
N VAL A 291 4.64 -22.79 -10.90
CA VAL A 291 3.97 -22.94 -9.62
C VAL A 291 4.78 -22.28 -8.51
N ASN A 292 4.13 -21.43 -7.72
CA ASN A 292 4.70 -20.93 -6.47
C ASN A 292 4.42 -21.94 -5.36
N VAL A 293 5.46 -22.50 -4.75
CA VAL A 293 5.32 -23.48 -3.67
C VAL A 293 5.87 -22.87 -2.38
N PRO A 294 5.03 -22.68 -1.36
CA PRO A 294 5.47 -22.30 -0.02
C PRO A 294 6.43 -23.34 0.56
N PHE A 295 7.67 -22.93 0.82
CA PHE A 295 8.74 -23.85 1.22
C PHE A 295 9.11 -23.76 2.71
N GLY A 296 8.63 -22.74 3.39
CA GLY A 296 8.96 -22.46 4.78
C GLY A 296 7.80 -21.86 5.56
N LEU A 297 7.97 -21.79 6.86
CA LEU A 297 7.06 -21.23 7.83
C LEU A 297 7.69 -20.00 8.46
N ALA A 298 7.06 -18.84 8.33
CA ALA A 298 7.46 -17.66 9.06
C ALA A 298 7.12 -17.80 10.55
N ILE A 299 8.03 -17.41 11.43
CA ILE A 299 7.88 -17.48 12.89
C ILE A 299 8.41 -16.19 13.49
N ASN A 300 7.49 -15.35 13.95
CA ASN A 300 7.90 -14.14 14.64
C ASN A 300 8.40 -14.47 16.05
N PRO A 301 9.59 -13.99 16.47
CA PRO A 301 10.21 -14.39 17.72
C PRO A 301 9.46 -13.94 18.99
N ILE A 302 8.58 -12.94 18.87
CA ILE A 302 7.81 -12.39 20.00
C ILE A 302 6.50 -13.15 20.19
N THR A 303 5.80 -13.42 19.08
CA THR A 303 4.47 -14.04 19.13
C THR A 303 4.53 -15.57 19.03
N GLY A 304 5.64 -16.12 18.53
CA GLY A 304 5.79 -17.57 18.25
C GLY A 304 4.93 -18.05 17.08
N THR A 305 4.28 -17.14 16.34
CA THR A 305 3.36 -17.42 15.23
C THR A 305 3.58 -16.43 14.07
N ASN A 306 2.64 -16.37 13.13
CA ASN A 306 2.65 -15.50 11.97
C ASN A 306 1.23 -15.02 11.62
N TRP A 307 1.07 -14.41 10.46
CA TRP A 307 -0.18 -13.81 9.95
C TRP A 307 -0.86 -14.65 8.85
N GLU A 308 -0.43 -15.91 8.63
CA GLU A 308 -1.04 -16.77 7.61
C GLU A 308 -2.54 -16.94 7.83
N GLY A 309 -3.32 -16.76 6.77
CA GLY A 309 -4.78 -16.89 6.76
C GLY A 309 -5.55 -15.82 7.54
N THR A 310 -4.88 -15.05 8.40
CA THR A 310 -5.53 -14.05 9.29
C THR A 310 -5.23 -12.62 8.90
N GLY A 311 -4.07 -12.37 8.29
CA GLY A 311 -3.55 -11.03 8.04
C GLY A 311 -3.07 -10.33 9.31
N VAL A 312 -2.56 -9.12 9.13
CA VAL A 312 -2.16 -8.20 10.19
C VAL A 312 -3.31 -7.25 10.46
N ALA A 313 -4.00 -7.44 11.57
CA ALA A 313 -5.07 -6.52 11.98
C ALA A 313 -4.49 -5.14 12.36
N PRO A 314 -5.08 -4.02 11.93
CA PRO A 314 -4.61 -2.69 12.29
C PRO A 314 -4.86 -2.37 13.77
N ASP A 315 -4.03 -1.50 14.34
CA ASP A 315 -4.23 -0.92 15.68
C ASP A 315 -5.28 0.21 15.62
N VAL A 316 -5.36 0.87 14.46
CA VAL A 316 -6.33 1.92 14.17
C VAL A 316 -7.10 1.53 12.90
N PRO A 317 -8.24 0.83 13.04
CA PRO A 317 -9.03 0.40 11.91
C PRO A 317 -9.64 1.60 11.16
N THR A 318 -9.45 1.63 9.85
CA THR A 318 -10.07 2.60 8.94
C THR A 318 -10.01 2.06 7.51
N THR A 319 -10.67 2.71 6.55
CA THR A 319 -10.55 2.31 5.14
C THR A 319 -9.17 2.64 4.59
N ALA A 320 -8.71 1.89 3.59
CA ALA A 320 -7.46 2.16 2.90
C ALA A 320 -7.37 3.62 2.40
N THR A 321 -8.48 4.18 1.91
CA THR A 321 -8.54 5.56 1.43
C THR A 321 -8.31 6.58 2.55
N ALA A 322 -8.85 6.35 3.74
CA ALA A 322 -8.73 7.27 4.88
C ALA A 322 -7.46 7.04 5.72
N ALA A 323 -6.70 5.96 5.46
CA ALA A 323 -5.58 5.55 6.30
C ALA A 323 -4.48 6.62 6.39
N LEU A 324 -4.14 7.27 5.27
CA LEU A 324 -3.11 8.32 5.28
C LEU A 324 -3.52 9.51 6.15
N ASP A 325 -4.73 10.05 5.94
CA ASP A 325 -5.19 11.19 6.72
C ASP A 325 -5.33 10.83 8.22
N THR A 326 -5.79 9.61 8.51
CA THR A 326 -5.91 9.11 9.89
C THR A 326 -4.53 9.00 10.56
N ALA A 327 -3.55 8.39 9.89
CA ALA A 327 -2.19 8.27 10.42
C ALA A 327 -1.51 9.64 10.54
N TYR A 328 -1.74 10.53 9.59
CA TYR A 328 -1.18 11.88 9.62
C TYR A 328 -1.71 12.69 10.81
N VAL A 329 -3.01 12.64 11.10
CA VAL A 329 -3.57 13.27 12.30
C VAL A 329 -2.93 12.70 13.56
N LYS A 330 -2.81 11.36 13.67
CA LYS A 330 -2.17 10.71 14.83
C LYS A 330 -0.67 11.01 14.96
N ALA A 331 0.03 11.13 13.85
CA ALA A 331 1.43 11.55 13.83
C ALA A 331 1.57 12.96 14.43
N LEU A 332 0.75 13.92 13.95
CA LEU A 332 0.73 15.28 14.47
C LEU A 332 0.32 15.36 15.94
N GLU A 333 -0.67 14.58 16.38
CA GLU A 333 -1.05 14.45 17.81
C GLU A 333 0.15 14.02 18.66
N THR A 334 0.90 13.03 18.17
CA THR A 334 2.06 12.50 18.89
C THR A 334 3.21 13.50 18.94
N VAL A 335 3.48 14.20 17.83
CA VAL A 335 4.51 15.27 17.77
C VAL A 335 4.13 16.43 18.67
N GLU A 336 2.88 16.91 18.63
CA GLU A 336 2.38 17.97 19.49
C GLU A 336 2.52 17.64 20.99
N ALA A 337 2.23 16.39 21.37
CA ALA A 337 2.33 15.94 22.75
C ALA A 337 3.79 15.83 23.24
N LYS A 338 4.75 15.53 22.34
CA LYS A 338 6.17 15.34 22.67
C LYS A 338 6.98 16.64 22.67
N THR A 339 6.61 17.60 21.79
CA THR A 339 7.39 18.85 21.66
C THR A 339 7.22 19.76 22.87
N LYS A 340 8.35 20.36 23.30
CA LYS A 340 8.39 21.37 24.36
C LYS A 340 8.52 22.79 23.80
N ASP A 341 8.73 22.91 22.49
CA ASP A 341 8.82 24.21 21.81
C ASP A 341 7.39 24.70 21.49
N GLU A 342 6.99 25.80 22.13
CA GLU A 342 5.65 26.37 21.98
C GLU A 342 5.39 26.94 20.56
N VAL A 343 6.42 27.24 19.78
CA VAL A 343 6.28 27.65 18.38
C VAL A 343 5.95 26.43 17.54
N VAL A 344 6.75 25.38 17.63
CA VAL A 344 6.53 24.11 16.95
C VAL A 344 5.17 23.52 17.34
N LYS A 345 4.82 23.56 18.61
CA LYS A 345 3.53 23.07 19.11
C LYS A 345 2.33 23.75 18.43
N ARG A 346 2.39 25.09 18.30
CA ARG A 346 1.32 25.85 17.62
C ARG A 346 1.26 25.53 16.13
N GLU A 347 2.41 25.37 15.47
CA GLU A 347 2.46 25.00 14.05
C GLU A 347 1.88 23.60 13.83
N VAL A 348 2.29 22.64 14.64
CA VAL A 348 1.77 21.26 14.57
C VAL A 348 0.27 21.20 14.89
N ALA A 349 -0.20 21.93 15.92
CA ALA A 349 -1.61 22.05 16.25
C ALA A 349 -2.43 22.61 15.06
N TRP A 350 -1.90 23.67 14.42
CA TRP A 350 -2.51 24.21 13.21
C TRP A 350 -2.65 23.15 12.10
N MET A 351 -1.59 22.39 11.81
CA MET A 351 -1.63 21.34 10.79
C MET A 351 -2.61 20.23 11.18
N ARG A 352 -2.57 19.78 12.43
CA ARG A 352 -3.48 18.74 12.96
C ARG A 352 -4.96 19.13 12.85
N GLU A 353 -5.31 20.34 13.24
CA GLU A 353 -6.70 20.83 13.15
C GLU A 353 -7.18 20.85 11.70
N GLY A 354 -6.33 21.29 10.76
CA GLY A 354 -6.64 21.28 9.33
C GLY A 354 -6.81 19.86 8.78
N ALA A 355 -5.92 18.94 9.16
CA ALA A 355 -6.01 17.53 8.79
C ALA A 355 -7.26 16.85 9.36
N THR A 356 -7.58 17.12 10.63
CA THR A 356 -8.79 16.60 11.29
C THR A 356 -10.06 17.09 10.57
N ALA A 357 -10.10 18.35 10.16
CA ALA A 357 -11.24 18.90 9.43
C ALA A 357 -11.43 18.27 8.04
N ARG A 358 -10.34 17.86 7.37
CA ARG A 358 -10.43 17.11 6.11
C ARG A 358 -10.99 15.72 6.32
N LEU A 359 -10.56 15.06 7.39
CA LEU A 359 -11.00 13.70 7.74
C LEU A 359 -12.44 13.67 8.26
N GLN A 360 -12.82 14.66 9.04
CA GLN A 360 -14.14 14.80 9.65
C GLN A 360 -14.64 16.25 9.50
N PRO A 361 -15.15 16.66 8.32
CA PRO A 361 -15.65 17.99 8.11
C PRO A 361 -16.80 18.34 9.07
N PHE A 362 -16.78 19.54 9.62
CA PHE A 362 -17.87 20.05 10.44
C PHE A 362 -19.16 20.16 9.61
N ALA A 363 -20.25 19.63 10.09
CA ALA A 363 -21.52 19.64 9.38
C ALA A 363 -22.12 21.06 9.38
N VAL A 364 -22.25 21.65 8.20
CA VAL A 364 -22.93 22.93 7.98
C VAL A 364 -24.15 22.70 7.11
N ALA A 365 -25.32 23.15 7.57
CA ALA A 365 -26.53 23.06 6.77
C ALA A 365 -26.37 23.82 5.43
N GLU A 366 -26.79 23.23 4.33
CA GLU A 366 -26.65 23.82 2.99
C GLU A 366 -27.29 25.19 2.89
N SER A 367 -28.45 25.39 3.54
CA SER A 367 -29.11 26.70 3.63
C SER A 367 -28.24 27.77 4.28
N SER A 368 -27.37 27.40 5.22
CA SER A 368 -26.43 28.32 5.87
C SER A 368 -25.22 28.64 4.99
N LEU A 369 -24.83 27.75 4.07
CA LEU A 369 -23.69 27.98 3.17
C LEU A 369 -23.92 29.19 2.25
N ARG A 370 -25.15 29.42 1.80
CA ARG A 370 -25.50 30.57 0.96
C ARG A 370 -25.21 31.89 1.66
N GLY A 371 -25.28 31.94 2.99
CA GLY A 371 -24.99 33.12 3.79
C GLY A 371 -23.56 33.61 3.70
N TYR A 372 -22.60 32.70 3.42
CA TYR A 372 -21.19 33.05 3.26
C TYR A 372 -20.84 33.56 1.86
N ALA A 373 -21.66 33.28 0.85
CA ALA A 373 -21.40 33.71 -0.53
C ALA A 373 -21.42 35.23 -0.64
N GLY A 374 -20.41 35.81 -1.28
CA GLY A 374 -20.28 37.27 -1.46
C GLY A 374 -18.88 37.67 -1.87
N THR A 375 -18.72 39.00 -2.08
CA THR A 375 -17.40 39.61 -2.33
C THR A 375 -16.91 40.30 -1.06
N TYR A 376 -15.65 40.09 -0.73
CA TYR A 376 -14.96 40.59 0.46
C TYR A 376 -13.63 41.24 0.03
N GLY A 377 -13.67 42.48 -0.39
CA GLY A 377 -12.53 43.18 -0.96
C GLY A 377 -12.00 42.47 -2.22
N LEU A 378 -10.78 41.92 -2.15
CA LEU A 378 -10.18 41.16 -3.26
C LEU A 378 -10.55 39.67 -3.25
N ARG A 379 -11.39 39.20 -2.34
CA ARG A 379 -11.79 37.81 -2.15
C ARG A 379 -13.26 37.62 -2.53
N THR A 380 -13.55 36.51 -3.17
CA THR A 380 -14.90 36.10 -3.53
C THR A 380 -15.18 34.73 -2.99
N VAL A 381 -16.34 34.53 -2.38
CA VAL A 381 -16.83 33.20 -1.95
C VAL A 381 -18.09 32.91 -2.74
N THR A 382 -18.15 31.75 -3.40
CA THR A 382 -19.32 31.27 -4.13
C THR A 382 -19.87 30.02 -3.49
N SER A 383 -21.19 29.82 -3.56
CA SER A 383 -21.85 28.57 -3.12
C SER A 383 -22.38 27.86 -4.36
N GLU A 384 -21.83 26.66 -4.64
CA GLU A 384 -22.15 25.91 -5.85
C GLU A 384 -22.23 24.41 -5.45
N GLY A 385 -23.31 23.74 -5.84
CA GLY A 385 -23.46 22.29 -5.61
C GLY A 385 -23.40 21.85 -4.15
N GLY A 386 -23.84 22.69 -3.21
CA GLY A 386 -23.78 22.39 -1.77
C GLY A 386 -22.39 22.58 -1.14
N ALA A 387 -21.44 23.16 -1.87
CA ALA A 387 -20.10 23.48 -1.39
C ALA A 387 -19.81 24.98 -1.48
N LEU A 388 -18.86 25.46 -0.66
CA LEU A 388 -18.30 26.80 -0.76
C LEU A 388 -16.97 26.76 -1.50
N ASN A 389 -16.76 27.75 -2.34
CA ASN A 389 -15.49 27.96 -3.02
C ASN A 389 -14.95 29.36 -2.72
N TYR A 390 -13.66 29.46 -2.50
CA TYR A 390 -12.92 30.68 -2.25
C TYR A 390 -12.04 31.04 -3.44
N GLN A 391 -12.00 32.29 -3.81
CA GLN A 391 -11.10 32.81 -4.82
C GLN A 391 -10.57 34.17 -4.42
N ARG A 392 -9.27 34.39 -4.50
CA ARG A 392 -8.66 35.74 -4.46
C ARG A 392 -8.43 36.21 -5.89
N ARG A 393 -8.71 37.51 -6.17
CA ARG A 393 -8.53 38.12 -7.50
C ARG A 393 -7.16 37.76 -8.08
N GLY A 394 -7.15 37.21 -9.30
CA GLY A 394 -5.94 36.79 -10.00
C GLY A 394 -5.32 35.48 -9.49
N ARG A 395 -6.02 34.72 -8.66
CA ARG A 395 -5.60 33.42 -8.14
C ARG A 395 -6.60 32.31 -8.48
N GLY A 396 -6.21 31.07 -8.28
CA GLY A 396 -7.07 29.89 -8.45
C GLY A 396 -8.30 29.93 -7.53
N LYS A 397 -9.29 29.13 -7.87
CA LYS A 397 -10.49 28.86 -7.08
C LYS A 397 -10.25 27.58 -6.28
N PHE A 398 -10.55 27.62 -4.98
CA PHE A 398 -10.32 26.53 -4.03
C PHE A 398 -11.60 26.18 -3.28
N ALA A 399 -11.78 24.91 -2.97
CA ALA A 399 -12.86 24.45 -2.11
C ALA A 399 -12.61 24.87 -0.64
N LEU A 400 -13.69 25.23 0.07
CA LEU A 400 -13.66 25.49 1.51
C LEU A 400 -14.24 24.28 2.24
N VAL A 401 -13.44 23.63 3.10
CA VAL A 401 -13.89 22.53 3.96
C VAL A 401 -14.18 23.10 5.36
N PRO A 402 -15.40 22.89 5.91
CA PRO A 402 -15.75 23.41 7.24
C PRO A 402 -14.94 22.74 8.34
N MET A 403 -14.32 23.54 9.20
CA MET A 403 -13.65 23.10 10.45
C MET A 403 -14.56 23.32 11.67
N ALA A 404 -15.29 24.42 11.66
CA ALA A 404 -16.27 24.81 12.68
C ALA A 404 -17.28 25.75 12.03
N ARG A 405 -18.29 26.16 12.81
CA ARG A 405 -19.15 27.26 12.37
C ARG A 405 -18.28 28.50 12.10
N ASP A 406 -18.43 29.08 10.92
CA ASP A 406 -17.74 30.29 10.47
C ASP A 406 -16.22 30.16 10.29
N LEU A 407 -15.65 28.91 10.33
CA LEU A 407 -14.22 28.63 10.11
C LEU A 407 -14.03 27.50 9.09
N PHE A 408 -13.17 27.73 8.10
CA PHE A 408 -12.96 26.82 6.97
C PHE A 408 -11.46 26.67 6.66
N VAL A 409 -11.05 25.47 6.28
CA VAL A 409 -9.72 25.18 5.72
C VAL A 409 -9.80 25.08 4.20
N ILE A 410 -8.70 25.41 3.53
CA ILE A 410 -8.45 25.14 2.12
C ILE A 410 -7.44 24.01 2.08
N PRO A 411 -7.81 22.80 1.61
CA PRO A 411 -6.91 21.62 1.66
C PRO A 411 -5.57 21.83 0.96
N GLU A 412 -5.54 22.61 -0.11
CA GLU A 412 -4.35 22.92 -0.91
C GLU A 412 -3.48 24.04 -0.33
N LEU A 413 -3.94 24.72 0.74
CA LEU A 413 -3.25 25.84 1.37
C LEU A 413 -3.15 25.62 2.88
N ASP A 414 -2.26 24.74 3.30
CA ASP A 414 -2.06 24.32 4.68
C ASP A 414 -1.70 25.48 5.64
N TYR A 415 -1.14 26.57 5.11
CA TYR A 415 -0.77 27.78 5.86
C TYR A 415 -1.92 28.80 6.01
N PHE A 416 -3.11 28.55 5.41
CA PHE A 416 -4.18 29.54 5.32
C PHE A 416 -5.55 28.96 5.64
N ARG A 417 -6.35 29.72 6.40
CA ARG A 417 -7.75 29.43 6.71
C ARG A 417 -8.63 30.64 6.45
N VAL A 418 -9.92 30.39 6.29
CA VAL A 418 -10.94 31.43 6.10
C VAL A 418 -11.90 31.43 7.29
N ALA A 419 -11.96 32.52 8.00
CA ALA A 419 -12.97 32.74 9.04
C ALA A 419 -13.97 33.79 8.58
N PHE A 420 -15.19 33.74 9.14
CA PHE A 420 -16.21 34.73 8.90
C PHE A 420 -16.68 35.37 10.21
N GLU A 421 -16.92 36.67 10.19
CA GLU A 421 -17.50 37.40 11.31
C GLU A 421 -18.93 37.80 10.96
N ARG A 422 -19.80 37.79 12.01
CA ARG A 422 -21.20 38.13 11.89
C ARG A 422 -21.53 39.39 12.69
N ASP A 423 -22.55 40.13 12.23
CA ASP A 423 -23.14 41.20 13.01
C ASP A 423 -24.09 40.67 14.11
N ALA A 424 -24.67 41.61 14.88
CA ALA A 424 -25.63 41.30 15.94
C ALA A 424 -26.92 40.62 15.39
N GLY A 425 -27.23 40.78 14.12
CA GLY A 425 -28.35 40.12 13.42
C GLY A 425 -28.01 38.75 12.87
N GLY A 426 -26.77 38.28 13.05
CA GLY A 426 -26.30 36.99 12.57
C GLY A 426 -25.91 36.95 11.09
N GLN A 427 -25.86 38.12 10.40
CA GLN A 427 -25.47 38.21 9.01
C GLN A 427 -23.95 38.23 8.88
N VAL A 428 -23.39 37.50 7.90
CA VAL A 428 -21.95 37.51 7.62
C VAL A 428 -21.58 38.90 7.03
N VAL A 429 -20.72 39.60 7.74
CA VAL A 429 -20.29 40.98 7.38
C VAL A 429 -18.83 41.09 7.00
N ARG A 430 -18.01 40.11 7.38
CA ARG A 430 -16.56 40.13 7.14
C ARG A 430 -16.01 38.76 6.91
N LEU A 431 -15.01 38.66 6.04
CA LEU A 431 -14.12 37.51 5.90
C LEU A 431 -12.75 37.86 6.48
N VAL A 432 -12.21 36.98 7.31
CA VAL A 432 -10.88 37.12 7.86
C VAL A 432 -10.00 35.97 7.34
N GLY A 433 -8.95 36.31 6.59
CA GLY A 433 -7.90 35.35 6.24
C GLY A 433 -6.99 35.13 7.44
N LEU A 434 -6.88 33.91 7.93
CA LEU A 434 -6.01 33.52 9.03
C LEU A 434 -4.81 32.75 8.48
N TYR A 435 -3.62 33.05 8.99
CA TYR A 435 -2.36 32.44 8.57
C TYR A 435 -1.72 31.67 9.72
N ALA A 436 -1.02 30.58 9.41
CA ALA A 436 -0.33 29.73 10.39
C ALA A 436 0.67 30.50 11.25
N ASN A 437 1.27 31.58 10.73
CA ASN A 437 2.19 32.46 11.47
C ASN A 437 1.49 33.48 12.40
N GLY A 438 0.18 33.35 12.61
CA GLY A 438 -0.60 34.23 13.48
C GLY A 438 -1.09 35.53 12.81
N ARG A 439 -0.70 35.80 11.55
CA ARG A 439 -1.22 36.96 10.82
C ARG A 439 -2.68 36.79 10.51
N SER A 440 -3.47 37.89 10.53
CA SER A 440 -4.85 37.92 10.06
C SER A 440 -5.07 39.09 9.08
N GLU A 441 -5.96 38.88 8.10
CA GLU A 441 -6.30 39.85 7.09
C GLU A 441 -7.83 39.98 6.98
N PRO A 442 -8.44 40.95 7.67
CA PRO A 442 -9.87 41.17 7.56
C PRO A 442 -10.24 41.85 6.22
N SER A 443 -11.41 41.51 5.72
CA SER A 443 -12.00 42.11 4.50
C SER A 443 -13.50 42.19 4.68
N ASP A 444 -14.02 43.40 4.69
CA ASP A 444 -15.46 43.65 4.83
C ASP A 444 -16.23 43.17 3.59
N ARG A 445 -17.44 42.69 3.82
CA ARG A 445 -18.35 42.31 2.75
C ARG A 445 -18.78 43.54 1.96
N THR A 446 -18.57 43.50 0.66
CA THR A 446 -19.10 44.56 -0.23
C THR A 446 -20.61 44.45 -0.24
N ALA A 447 -21.30 45.56 -0.01
CA ALA A 447 -22.75 45.63 -0.17
C ALA A 447 -23.13 45.17 -1.58
N ARG A 448 -24.25 44.43 -1.69
CA ARG A 448 -24.80 44.01 -2.98
C ARG A 448 -25.24 45.18 -3.81
#